data_1da26aa2fd5449bb8c224172d0c2fb34
#
_entry.id   1da26aa2fd5449bb8c224172d0c2fb34
#
_cell.length_a   1.000
_cell.length_b   1.000
_cell.length_c   1.000
_cell.angle_alpha   90.00
_cell.angle_beta   90.00
_cell.angle_gamma   90.00
#
_symmetry.space_group_name_H-M   'P 1'
#
loop_
_entity.id
_entity.type
_entity.pdbx_description
1 polymer ?
#
loop_
_entity_poly.entity_id
_entity_poly.type
_entity_poly.pdbx_seq_one_letter_code
_entity_poly.pdbx_strand_id
1 'polypeptide(L)'
;DGEPIGLSKSGTFMGHHLLVPKEGVAIHINAYNFPVWGMLEKCAVNWLAGVPAIVKPASITSYLTESVVKEIIASGILPEGALQLICGSAGDMLDHVTSQDVITFTGSSSTGLKLKSNPNILRENVPFNMEADSLNAIVLGNDVRTGTPEWEIFIKEVRKEMTVKAGQKCTAVRRTFVPDHLLQDACIALGKSLSQ
;
A
#
# COMPACT_ATOMS: atom_id res chain seq x y z
N ASP A 1 21.57 -1.43 -19.37
CA ASP A 1 21.61 -0.05 -19.86
C ASP A 1 22.30 0.02 -21.22
N GLY A 2 21.64 0.59 -22.19
CA GLY A 2 22.29 1.03 -23.43
C GLY A 2 22.27 0.08 -24.61
N GLU A 3 21.62 -1.06 -24.55
CA GLU A 3 21.42 -1.83 -25.78
C GLU A 3 20.45 -1.11 -26.72
N PRO A 4 20.82 -0.92 -28.00
CA PRO A 4 19.95 -0.27 -28.95
C PRO A 4 18.71 -1.13 -29.26
N ILE A 5 17.55 -0.52 -29.26
CA ILE A 5 16.26 -1.15 -29.53
C ILE A 5 15.80 -0.71 -30.92
N GLY A 6 15.57 -1.64 -31.82
CA GLY A 6 14.98 -1.33 -33.14
C GLY A 6 13.53 -0.89 -32.99
N LEU A 7 13.23 0.34 -33.37
CA LEU A 7 11.89 0.93 -33.29
C LEU A 7 11.14 0.92 -34.62
N SER A 8 11.80 0.48 -35.72
CA SER A 8 11.18 0.34 -37.04
C SER A 8 11.46 -1.02 -37.68
N LYS A 9 10.57 -1.48 -38.55
CA LYS A 9 10.74 -2.70 -39.32
C LYS A 9 11.97 -2.70 -40.25
N SER A 10 12.40 -1.52 -40.67
CA SER A 10 13.55 -1.32 -41.57
C SER A 10 14.88 -1.14 -40.82
N GLY A 11 14.91 -1.13 -39.53
CA GLY A 11 16.11 -0.88 -38.72
C GLY A 11 16.67 0.55 -38.83
N THR A 12 15.94 1.45 -39.45
CA THR A 12 16.39 2.85 -39.67
C THR A 12 16.13 3.77 -38.49
N PHE A 13 15.36 3.32 -37.51
CA PHE A 13 15.04 4.06 -36.29
C PHE A 13 15.40 3.24 -35.07
N MET A 14 16.33 3.74 -34.28
CA MET A 14 16.86 3.08 -33.09
C MET A 14 16.60 3.95 -31.87
N GLY A 15 16.29 3.31 -30.75
CA GLY A 15 16.13 3.93 -29.43
C GLY A 15 17.10 3.34 -28.42
N HIS A 16 17.34 4.09 -27.35
CA HIS A 16 18.06 3.64 -26.17
C HIS A 16 17.26 3.95 -24.93
N HIS A 17 17.22 3.05 -23.96
CA HIS A 17 16.69 3.35 -22.63
C HIS A 17 17.82 3.82 -21.74
N LEU A 18 17.70 5.05 -21.25
CA LEU A 18 18.59 5.61 -20.25
C LEU A 18 17.83 5.75 -18.94
N LEU A 19 18.32 5.10 -17.89
CA LEU A 19 17.76 5.24 -16.54
C LEU A 19 18.45 6.44 -15.85
N VAL A 20 17.67 7.49 -15.59
CA VAL A 20 18.14 8.70 -14.92
C VAL A 20 17.46 8.79 -13.58
N PRO A 21 18.20 8.82 -12.45
CA PRO A 21 17.60 9.01 -11.14
C PRO A 21 16.95 10.39 -11.02
N LYS A 22 15.90 10.49 -10.21
CA LYS A 22 15.31 11.77 -9.83
C LYS A 22 16.22 12.48 -8.81
N GLU A 23 16.24 13.80 -8.84
CA GLU A 23 17.04 14.63 -7.94
C GLU A 23 16.27 15.05 -6.67
N GLY A 24 14.99 14.70 -6.56
CA GLY A 24 14.11 15.02 -5.46
C GLY A 24 14.06 13.96 -4.38
N VAL A 25 12.93 13.91 -3.66
CA VAL A 25 12.66 12.98 -2.57
C VAL A 25 11.43 12.12 -2.83
N ALA A 26 11.38 10.94 -2.22
CA ALA A 26 10.19 10.11 -2.19
C ALA A 26 9.44 10.33 -0.87
N ILE A 27 8.22 10.87 -0.94
CA ILE A 27 7.38 11.14 0.22
C ILE A 27 6.38 9.98 0.38
N HIS A 28 6.46 9.28 1.51
CA HIS A 28 5.62 8.14 1.81
C HIS A 28 4.63 8.46 2.94
N ILE A 29 3.36 8.66 2.59
CA ILE A 29 2.27 8.87 3.55
C ILE A 29 1.58 7.52 3.75
N ASN A 30 1.78 6.91 4.92
CA ASN A 30 1.45 5.52 5.19
C ASN A 30 0.22 5.36 6.07
N ALA A 31 -0.49 4.23 5.90
CA ALA A 31 -1.62 3.82 6.72
C ALA A 31 -1.15 3.28 8.10
N TYR A 32 -2.09 3.25 9.05
CA TYR A 32 -1.83 2.85 10.43
C TYR A 32 -1.64 1.33 10.62
N ASN A 33 -2.22 0.51 9.75
CA ASN A 33 -2.35 -0.93 9.96
C ASN A 33 -1.08 -1.74 9.62
N PHE A 34 -0.15 -1.17 8.85
CA PHE A 34 1.16 -1.74 8.53
C PHE A 34 2.26 -0.68 8.64
N PRO A 35 2.51 -0.13 9.85
CA PRO A 35 3.35 1.06 10.01
C PRO A 35 4.81 0.85 9.62
N VAL A 36 5.35 -0.34 9.83
CA VAL A 36 6.76 -0.67 9.53
C VAL A 36 6.89 -1.25 8.13
N TRP A 37 6.12 -2.29 7.83
CA TRP A 37 6.18 -2.95 6.53
C TRP A 37 5.81 -1.99 5.39
N GLY A 38 4.71 -1.23 5.53
CA GLY A 38 4.28 -0.26 4.53
C GLY A 38 5.27 0.88 4.29
N MET A 39 6.11 1.19 5.28
CA MET A 39 7.26 2.09 5.11
C MET A 39 8.37 1.41 4.31
N LEU A 40 8.83 0.25 4.77
CA LEU A 40 10.04 -0.38 4.22
C LEU A 40 9.87 -0.86 2.78
N GLU A 41 8.70 -1.37 2.40
CA GLU A 41 8.42 -1.79 1.02
C GLU A 41 8.59 -0.65 0.01
N LYS A 42 8.22 0.58 0.41
CA LYS A 42 8.33 1.77 -0.43
C LYS A 42 9.74 2.34 -0.40
N CYS A 43 10.32 2.47 0.80
CA CYS A 43 11.67 3.00 0.96
C CYS A 43 12.72 2.15 0.24
N ALA A 44 12.58 0.81 0.27
CA ALA A 44 13.53 -0.07 -0.41
C ALA A 44 13.62 0.23 -1.92
N VAL A 45 12.49 0.51 -2.55
CA VAL A 45 12.44 0.83 -3.99
C VAL A 45 13.14 2.15 -4.30
N ASN A 46 12.82 3.21 -3.55
CA ASN A 46 13.43 4.52 -3.82
C ASN A 46 14.93 4.57 -3.42
N TRP A 47 15.35 3.89 -2.37
CA TRP A 47 16.78 3.80 -2.03
C TRP A 47 17.60 3.07 -3.10
N LEU A 48 17.07 1.98 -3.67
CA LEU A 48 17.70 1.31 -4.80
C LEU A 48 17.77 2.20 -6.05
N ALA A 49 16.84 3.14 -6.19
CA ALA A 49 16.85 4.15 -7.25
C ALA A 49 17.73 5.39 -6.91
N GLY A 50 18.39 5.42 -5.74
CA GLY A 50 19.21 6.54 -5.30
C GLY A 50 18.42 7.76 -4.81
N VAL A 51 17.15 7.61 -4.48
CA VAL A 51 16.26 8.70 -4.04
C VAL A 51 16.02 8.61 -2.53
N PRO A 52 16.27 9.67 -1.74
CA PRO A 52 16.00 9.69 -0.31
C PRO A 52 14.51 9.64 0.00
N ALA A 53 14.15 9.21 1.20
CA ALA A 53 12.79 9.06 1.65
C ALA A 53 12.43 10.02 2.78
N ILE A 54 11.25 10.64 2.69
CA ILE A 54 10.54 11.27 3.80
C ILE A 54 9.33 10.42 4.13
N VAL A 55 9.29 9.87 5.33
CA VAL A 55 8.21 8.99 5.78
C VAL A 55 7.28 9.74 6.73
N LYS A 56 5.99 9.72 6.43
CA LYS A 56 4.94 10.24 7.30
C LYS A 56 3.97 9.11 7.66
N PRO A 57 4.15 8.43 8.80
CA PRO A 57 3.23 7.39 9.28
C PRO A 57 1.90 7.99 9.73
N ALA A 58 0.90 7.13 9.88
CA ALA A 58 -0.32 7.51 10.58
C ALA A 58 0.00 7.83 12.06
N SER A 59 -0.57 8.91 12.60
CA SER A 59 -0.20 9.42 13.93
C SER A 59 -0.40 8.39 15.04
N ILE A 60 -1.45 7.56 14.95
CA ILE A 60 -1.77 6.56 15.98
C ILE A 60 -0.72 5.45 16.13
N THR A 61 0.06 5.17 15.08
CA THR A 61 1.10 4.13 15.09
C THR A 61 2.49 4.67 14.81
N SER A 62 2.65 6.00 14.82
CA SER A 62 3.93 6.67 14.51
C SER A 62 5.06 6.26 15.45
N TYR A 63 4.77 5.95 16.71
CA TYR A 63 5.76 5.50 17.69
C TYR A 63 6.48 4.21 17.28
N LEU A 64 5.78 3.28 16.61
CA LEU A 64 6.40 2.06 16.08
C LEU A 64 7.34 2.38 14.92
N THR A 65 6.90 3.26 14.01
CA THR A 65 7.71 3.71 12.88
C THR A 65 8.94 4.47 13.38
N GLU A 66 8.77 5.35 14.34
CA GLU A 66 9.88 6.11 14.95
C GLU A 66 10.93 5.19 15.56
N SER A 67 10.51 4.18 16.32
CA SER A 67 11.44 3.21 16.93
C SER A 67 12.31 2.51 15.86
N VAL A 68 11.68 2.03 14.79
CA VAL A 68 12.40 1.36 13.69
C VAL A 68 13.31 2.33 12.92
N VAL A 69 12.85 3.56 12.67
CA VAL A 69 13.67 4.59 12.01
C VAL A 69 14.91 4.93 12.83
N LYS A 70 14.78 5.05 14.16
CA LYS A 70 15.94 5.25 15.06
C LYS A 70 16.98 4.14 14.95
N GLU A 71 16.54 2.88 14.93
CA GLU A 71 17.44 1.73 14.76
C GLU A 71 18.13 1.72 13.38
N ILE A 72 17.40 2.04 12.32
CA ILE A 72 17.97 2.13 10.97
C ILE A 72 19.05 3.23 10.91
N ILE A 73 18.76 4.40 11.45
CA ILE A 73 19.71 5.52 11.47
C ILE A 73 20.94 5.16 12.33
N ALA A 74 20.72 4.59 13.52
CA ALA A 74 21.80 4.20 14.43
C ALA A 74 22.70 3.10 13.86
N SER A 75 22.18 2.24 12.97
CA SER A 75 22.96 1.19 12.32
C SER A 75 24.00 1.70 11.33
N GLY A 76 23.85 2.93 10.83
CA GLY A 76 24.74 3.52 9.82
C GLY A 76 24.69 2.86 8.43
N ILE A 77 23.69 2.00 8.17
CA ILE A 77 23.55 1.30 6.87
C ILE A 77 23.18 2.27 5.75
N LEU A 78 22.40 3.31 6.06
CA LEU A 78 21.99 4.32 5.09
C LEU A 78 22.87 5.57 5.20
N PRO A 79 23.14 6.25 4.08
CA PRO A 79 23.74 7.58 4.10
C PRO A 79 22.92 8.58 4.92
N GLU A 80 23.57 9.60 5.46
CA GLU A 80 22.88 10.68 6.14
C GLU A 80 21.85 11.35 5.21
N GLY A 81 20.64 11.60 5.73
CA GLY A 81 19.54 12.18 4.98
C GLY A 81 18.75 11.20 4.09
N ALA A 82 19.22 9.96 3.90
CA ALA A 82 18.51 9.00 3.06
C ALA A 82 17.16 8.54 3.63
N LEU A 83 16.95 8.70 4.94
CA LEU A 83 15.69 8.43 5.62
C LEU A 83 15.36 9.54 6.61
N GLN A 84 14.21 10.16 6.44
CA GLN A 84 13.67 11.20 7.32
C GLN A 84 12.26 10.84 7.76
N LEU A 85 11.86 11.26 8.96
CA LEU A 85 10.57 10.93 9.56
C LEU A 85 9.83 12.19 10.00
N ILE A 86 8.57 12.30 9.64
CA ILE A 86 7.65 13.34 10.13
C ILE A 86 6.51 12.67 10.90
N CYS A 87 6.50 12.81 12.22
CA CYS A 87 5.38 12.40 13.07
C CYS A 87 4.37 13.54 13.21
N GLY A 88 3.10 13.23 13.00
CA GLY A 88 2.01 14.22 13.11
C GLY A 88 1.42 14.63 11.77
N SER A 89 1.04 15.91 11.62
CA SER A 89 0.48 16.46 10.38
C SER A 89 1.54 16.58 9.29
N ALA A 90 1.13 16.45 8.04
CA ALA A 90 2.00 16.77 6.90
C ALA A 90 2.25 18.31 6.76
N GLY A 91 1.45 19.14 7.46
CA GLY A 91 1.56 20.59 7.34
C GLY A 91 1.38 21.05 5.89
N ASP A 92 2.29 21.89 5.44
CA ASP A 92 2.40 22.43 4.09
C ASP A 92 3.43 21.69 3.22
N MET A 93 3.93 20.54 3.65
CA MET A 93 4.97 19.77 2.95
C MET A 93 4.67 19.57 1.45
N LEU A 94 3.40 19.34 1.11
CA LEU A 94 3.00 19.10 -0.28
C LEU A 94 2.96 20.39 -1.13
N ASP A 95 3.03 21.54 -0.52
CA ASP A 95 3.10 22.84 -1.23
C ASP A 95 4.51 23.15 -1.75
N HIS A 96 5.51 22.37 -1.31
CA HIS A 96 6.93 22.52 -1.65
C HIS A 96 7.46 21.46 -2.62
N VAL A 97 6.65 20.46 -2.98
CA VAL A 97 7.08 19.39 -3.90
C VAL A 97 7.20 19.86 -5.33
N THR A 98 8.11 19.22 -6.07
CA THR A 98 8.41 19.51 -7.47
C THR A 98 8.22 18.29 -8.36
N SER A 99 8.36 18.43 -9.68
CA SER A 99 8.32 17.31 -10.62
C SER A 99 9.42 16.26 -10.40
N GLN A 100 10.47 16.60 -9.64
CA GLN A 100 11.54 15.67 -9.28
C GLN A 100 11.19 14.76 -8.08
N ASP A 101 10.16 15.13 -7.32
CA ASP A 101 9.69 14.35 -6.18
C ASP A 101 8.69 13.26 -6.61
N VAL A 102 8.47 12.31 -5.70
CA VAL A 102 7.46 11.26 -5.87
C VAL A 102 6.65 11.15 -4.58
N ILE A 103 5.34 11.05 -4.68
CA ILE A 103 4.46 10.86 -3.53
C ILE A 103 3.81 9.50 -3.62
N THR A 104 3.83 8.75 -2.52
CA THR A 104 3.00 7.56 -2.34
C THR A 104 2.07 7.75 -1.16
N PHE A 105 0.83 7.37 -1.33
CA PHE A 105 -0.19 7.42 -0.30
C PHE A 105 -0.85 6.06 -0.15
N THR A 106 -0.99 5.59 1.10
CA THR A 106 -1.82 4.44 1.44
C THR A 106 -2.80 4.84 2.55
N GLY A 107 -4.09 4.69 2.30
CA GLY A 107 -5.12 5.07 3.27
C GLY A 107 -6.54 5.09 2.69
N SER A 108 -7.41 5.98 3.20
CA SER A 108 -8.76 6.16 2.67
C SER A 108 -8.77 6.93 1.34
N SER A 109 -9.69 6.57 0.45
CA SER A 109 -9.84 7.27 -0.85
C SER A 109 -10.14 8.77 -0.67
N SER A 110 -10.93 9.14 0.31
CA SER A 110 -11.24 10.55 0.59
C SER A 110 -10.00 11.37 0.97
N THR A 111 -9.12 10.82 1.81
CA THR A 111 -7.85 11.46 2.15
C THR A 111 -6.91 11.49 0.95
N GLY A 112 -6.79 10.38 0.23
CA GLY A 112 -5.93 10.31 -0.96
C GLY A 112 -6.33 11.31 -2.03
N LEU A 113 -7.62 11.43 -2.32
CA LEU A 113 -8.14 12.42 -3.26
C LEU A 113 -7.87 13.85 -2.80
N LYS A 114 -8.09 14.15 -1.50
CA LYS A 114 -7.77 15.47 -0.94
C LYS A 114 -6.29 15.82 -1.13
N LEU A 115 -5.39 14.90 -0.85
CA LEU A 115 -3.94 15.13 -1.01
C LEU A 115 -3.57 15.28 -2.50
N LYS A 116 -4.07 14.36 -3.34
CA LYS A 116 -3.78 14.37 -4.79
C LYS A 116 -4.30 15.62 -5.50
N SER A 117 -5.37 16.22 -4.99
CA SER A 117 -5.93 17.48 -5.54
C SER A 117 -5.24 18.74 -5.03
N ASN A 118 -4.11 18.63 -4.30
CA ASN A 118 -3.32 19.78 -3.91
C ASN A 118 -2.88 20.56 -5.18
N PRO A 119 -3.11 21.88 -5.24
CA PRO A 119 -2.82 22.67 -6.43
C PRO A 119 -1.36 22.61 -6.89
N ASN A 120 -0.42 22.47 -5.95
CA ASN A 120 1.00 22.36 -6.26
C ASN A 120 1.34 21.03 -6.93
N ILE A 121 0.78 19.91 -6.43
CA ILE A 121 0.95 18.58 -7.05
C ILE A 121 0.47 18.61 -8.50
N LEU A 122 -0.67 19.24 -8.76
CA LEU A 122 -1.23 19.36 -10.10
C LEU A 122 -0.38 20.27 -11.00
N ARG A 123 0.05 21.42 -10.50
CA ARG A 123 0.86 22.39 -11.24
C ARG A 123 2.22 21.85 -11.63
N GLU A 124 2.89 21.19 -10.69
CA GLU A 124 4.22 20.62 -10.87
C GLU A 124 4.20 19.22 -11.51
N ASN A 125 3.02 18.68 -11.79
CA ASN A 125 2.82 17.32 -12.32
C ASN A 125 3.59 16.26 -11.53
N VAL A 126 3.51 16.33 -10.19
CA VAL A 126 4.22 15.41 -9.29
C VAL A 126 3.64 14.00 -9.41
N PRO A 127 4.45 12.97 -9.65
CA PRO A 127 3.99 11.60 -9.63
C PRO A 127 3.37 11.23 -8.27
N PHE A 128 2.08 10.88 -8.28
CA PHE A 128 1.31 10.54 -7.09
C PHE A 128 0.70 9.14 -7.22
N ASN A 129 1.28 8.18 -6.52
CA ASN A 129 0.74 6.83 -6.45
C ASN A 129 -0.20 6.70 -5.24
N MET A 130 -1.43 6.29 -5.48
CA MET A 130 -2.47 6.16 -4.45
C MET A 130 -2.95 4.73 -4.36
N GLU A 131 -2.72 4.10 -3.22
CA GLU A 131 -3.36 2.86 -2.80
C GLU A 131 -4.46 3.21 -1.77
N ALA A 132 -5.71 3.05 -2.16
CA ALA A 132 -6.82 3.49 -1.32
C ALA A 132 -7.97 2.49 -1.35
N ASP A 133 -8.48 2.20 -0.16
CA ASP A 133 -9.62 1.32 0.09
C ASP A 133 -9.45 -0.09 -0.50
N SER A 134 -10.38 -0.97 -0.23
CA SER A 134 -10.45 -2.29 -0.86
C SER A 134 -11.84 -2.90 -0.70
N LEU A 135 -12.24 -3.73 -1.66
CA LEU A 135 -13.52 -4.42 -1.69
C LEU A 135 -13.33 -5.91 -2.01
N ASN A 136 -12.37 -6.54 -1.33
CA ASN A 136 -12.09 -7.96 -1.54
C ASN A 136 -13.30 -8.83 -1.27
N ALA A 137 -13.48 -9.85 -2.08
CA ALA A 137 -14.61 -10.75 -2.02
C ALA A 137 -14.16 -12.21 -1.87
N ILE A 138 -15.01 -13.00 -1.22
CA ILE A 138 -14.96 -14.46 -1.23
C ILE A 138 -16.27 -14.98 -1.76
N VAL A 139 -16.23 -16.03 -2.58
CA VAL A 139 -17.40 -16.61 -3.23
C VAL A 139 -17.47 -18.09 -2.89
N LEU A 140 -18.60 -18.55 -2.36
CA LEU A 140 -18.89 -19.96 -2.16
C LEU A 140 -19.51 -20.54 -3.42
N GLY A 141 -18.98 -21.66 -3.91
CA GLY A 141 -19.52 -22.34 -5.09
C GLY A 141 -20.93 -22.89 -4.84
N ASN A 142 -21.75 -22.93 -5.89
CA ASN A 142 -23.14 -23.37 -5.81
C ASN A 142 -23.29 -24.89 -5.59
N ASP A 143 -22.24 -25.64 -5.83
CA ASP A 143 -22.15 -27.10 -5.66
C ASP A 143 -21.66 -27.53 -4.27
N VAL A 144 -21.26 -26.59 -3.42
CA VAL A 144 -20.82 -26.85 -2.06
C VAL A 144 -22.00 -27.30 -1.18
N ARG A 145 -21.73 -28.16 -0.22
CA ARG A 145 -22.69 -28.62 0.80
C ARG A 145 -22.12 -28.40 2.20
N THR A 146 -22.99 -28.18 3.17
CA THR A 146 -22.60 -28.10 4.58
C THR A 146 -21.85 -29.35 5.01
N GLY A 147 -20.75 -29.17 5.78
CA GLY A 147 -19.91 -30.26 6.29
C GLY A 147 -18.90 -30.83 5.28
N THR A 148 -18.81 -30.30 4.07
CA THR A 148 -17.72 -30.65 3.14
C THR A 148 -16.44 -29.88 3.48
N PRO A 149 -15.25 -30.36 3.03
CA PRO A 149 -13.99 -29.65 3.25
C PRO A 149 -14.00 -28.21 2.71
N GLU A 150 -14.64 -27.95 1.57
CA GLU A 150 -14.76 -26.62 0.96
C GLU A 150 -15.59 -25.68 1.84
N TRP A 151 -16.67 -26.19 2.43
CA TRP A 151 -17.48 -25.46 3.40
C TRP A 151 -16.67 -25.08 4.64
N GLU A 152 -15.94 -26.03 5.23
CA GLU A 152 -15.15 -25.78 6.42
C GLU A 152 -14.03 -24.76 6.17
N ILE A 153 -13.36 -24.84 5.02
CA ILE A 153 -12.36 -23.88 4.60
C ILE A 153 -12.99 -22.48 4.42
N PHE A 154 -14.15 -22.40 3.78
CA PHE A 154 -14.85 -21.14 3.58
C PHE A 154 -15.19 -20.45 4.91
N ILE A 155 -15.83 -21.16 5.85
CA ILE A 155 -16.18 -20.62 7.17
C ILE A 155 -14.93 -20.19 7.93
N LYS A 156 -13.88 -20.99 7.91
CA LYS A 156 -12.60 -20.69 8.56
C LYS A 156 -11.94 -19.43 7.98
N GLU A 157 -11.87 -19.31 6.67
CA GLU A 157 -11.22 -18.15 6.03
C GLU A 157 -12.04 -16.87 6.22
N VAL A 158 -13.37 -16.91 6.12
CA VAL A 158 -14.22 -15.75 6.42
C VAL A 158 -14.01 -15.29 7.87
N ARG A 159 -14.07 -16.22 8.84
CA ARG A 159 -13.80 -15.90 10.25
C ARG A 159 -12.41 -15.26 10.44
N LYS A 160 -11.38 -15.87 9.86
CA LYS A 160 -9.99 -15.39 9.92
C LYS A 160 -9.87 -13.95 9.40
N GLU A 161 -10.48 -13.68 8.27
CA GLU A 161 -10.48 -12.35 7.66
C GLU A 161 -11.23 -11.30 8.50
N MET A 162 -12.24 -11.71 9.24
CA MET A 162 -12.97 -10.85 10.18
C MET A 162 -12.18 -10.58 11.47
N THR A 163 -11.41 -11.55 11.95
CA THR A 163 -10.81 -11.50 13.30
C THR A 163 -9.35 -11.09 13.32
N VAL A 164 -8.55 -11.50 12.33
CA VAL A 164 -7.13 -11.14 12.27
C VAL A 164 -6.97 -9.63 12.12
N LYS A 165 -6.24 -9.00 13.05
CA LYS A 165 -6.10 -7.55 13.16
C LYS A 165 -7.46 -6.82 13.24
N ALA A 166 -8.49 -7.46 13.78
CA ALA A 166 -9.87 -6.96 13.78
C ALA A 166 -10.37 -6.57 12.36
N GLY A 167 -9.96 -7.32 11.35
CA GLY A 167 -10.28 -7.05 9.94
C GLY A 167 -9.60 -5.81 9.34
N GLN A 168 -8.63 -5.21 10.02
CA GLN A 168 -7.96 -3.98 9.60
C GLN A 168 -6.79 -4.27 8.64
N LYS A 169 -7.09 -4.95 7.54
CA LYS A 169 -6.15 -5.23 6.44
C LYS A 169 -6.75 -4.79 5.12
N CYS A 170 -5.93 -4.28 4.22
CA CYS A 170 -6.34 -3.97 2.84
C CYS A 170 -6.79 -5.23 2.08
N THR A 171 -6.25 -6.40 2.44
CA THR A 171 -6.60 -7.71 1.88
C THR A 171 -7.81 -8.37 2.55
N ALA A 172 -8.34 -7.82 3.66
CA ALA A 172 -9.47 -8.43 4.36
C ALA A 172 -10.72 -8.53 3.46
N VAL A 173 -11.40 -9.66 3.53
CA VAL A 173 -12.67 -9.88 2.82
C VAL A 173 -13.72 -8.89 3.34
N ARG A 174 -14.33 -8.14 2.43
CA ARG A 174 -15.40 -7.17 2.70
C ARG A 174 -16.75 -7.62 2.18
N ARG A 175 -16.76 -8.54 1.23
CA ARG A 175 -17.95 -9.08 0.60
C ARG A 175 -17.89 -10.59 0.58
N THR A 176 -18.95 -11.22 1.07
CA THR A 176 -19.08 -12.67 1.08
C THR A 176 -20.29 -13.05 0.25
N PHE A 177 -20.07 -13.77 -0.84
CA PHE A 177 -21.15 -14.23 -1.72
C PHE A 177 -21.42 -15.70 -1.44
N VAL A 178 -22.66 -15.97 -1.06
CA VAL A 178 -23.14 -17.31 -0.68
C VAL A 178 -24.39 -17.64 -1.48
N PRO A 179 -24.55 -18.86 -2.02
CA PRO A 179 -25.80 -19.29 -2.65
C PRO A 179 -26.98 -19.17 -1.68
N ASP A 180 -28.13 -18.74 -2.18
CA ASP A 180 -29.33 -18.48 -1.36
C ASP A 180 -29.70 -19.65 -0.46
N HIS A 181 -29.61 -20.89 -0.97
CA HIS A 181 -29.94 -22.09 -0.23
C HIS A 181 -28.96 -22.42 0.91
N LEU A 182 -27.77 -21.80 0.95
CA LEU A 182 -26.75 -21.97 1.99
C LEU A 182 -26.63 -20.74 2.91
N LEU A 183 -27.32 -19.66 2.63
CA LEU A 183 -27.17 -18.39 3.33
C LEU A 183 -27.42 -18.53 4.84
N GLN A 184 -28.51 -19.17 5.23
CA GLN A 184 -28.88 -19.36 6.63
C GLN A 184 -27.84 -20.23 7.36
N ASP A 185 -27.39 -21.32 6.75
CA ASP A 185 -26.39 -22.20 7.31
C ASP A 185 -25.05 -21.49 7.49
N ALA A 186 -24.65 -20.66 6.52
CA ALA A 186 -23.44 -19.85 6.62
C ALA A 186 -23.52 -18.83 7.76
N CYS A 187 -24.64 -18.15 7.94
CA CYS A 187 -24.83 -17.24 9.07
C CYS A 187 -24.72 -17.95 10.41
N ILE A 188 -25.33 -19.12 10.56
CA ILE A 188 -25.28 -19.92 11.78
C ILE A 188 -23.83 -20.42 12.05
N ALA A 189 -23.18 -20.97 11.03
CA ALA A 189 -21.83 -21.51 11.16
C ALA A 189 -20.81 -20.41 11.49
N LEU A 190 -20.89 -19.24 10.85
CA LEU A 190 -20.03 -18.09 11.15
C LEU A 190 -20.32 -17.55 12.56
N GLY A 191 -21.57 -17.38 12.96
CA GLY A 191 -21.94 -16.96 14.31
C GLY A 191 -21.37 -17.86 15.39
N LYS A 192 -21.51 -19.19 15.22
CA LYS A 192 -20.91 -20.19 16.12
C LYS A 192 -19.39 -20.12 16.15
N SER A 193 -18.76 -19.94 14.98
CA SER A 193 -17.30 -19.88 14.87
C SER A 193 -16.70 -18.61 15.47
N LEU A 194 -17.42 -17.50 15.43
CA LEU A 194 -17.00 -16.21 16.01
C LEU A 194 -17.21 -16.13 17.53
N SER A 195 -18.06 -17.01 18.09
CA SER A 195 -18.34 -17.07 19.53
C SER A 195 -17.32 -17.91 20.33
N GLN A 196 -16.40 -18.56 19.65
CA GLN A 196 -15.29 -19.35 20.22
C GLN A 196 -14.04 -18.48 20.38
#